data_343d8c7a4c461b27a658a0eade1e8368
#
_entry.id   343d8c7a4c461b27a658a0eade1e8368
#
_cell.length_a   1.000
_cell.length_b   1.000
_cell.length_c   1.000
_cell.angle_alpha   90.00
_cell.angle_beta   90.00
_cell.angle_gamma   90.00
#
_symmetry.space_group_name_H-M   'P 1'
#
loop_
_entity.id
_entity.type
_entity.pdbx_description
1 polymer ?
#
loop_
_entity_poly.entity_id
_entity_poly.type
_entity_poly.pdbx_seq_one_letter_code
_entity_poly.pdbx_strand_id
1 'polypeptide(L)'
;MENFAEYILNEEDLMQKMEITYYLSRKKRILFDKSIIFKTEIARAFLNYAKLDVDKNLVLTACLLCNCKKVENAQNIESVHTYAKRGAEYLATLGFEKNFCNICEQVNRYSYSNPRSREGDILELVDEYGGLLLDRPERSGFK
;
A
#
# COMPACT_ATOMS: atom_id res chain seq x y z
N MET A 1 -8.58 -21.11 1.63
CA MET A 1 -8.88 -19.66 1.58
C MET A 1 -9.61 -19.37 0.28
N GLU A 2 -10.92 -19.30 0.34
CA GLU A 2 -11.76 -19.17 -0.86
C GLU A 2 -11.78 -17.75 -1.43
N ASN A 3 -11.73 -16.75 -0.57
CA ASN A 3 -11.71 -15.36 -1.01
C ASN A 3 -10.56 -14.63 -0.32
N PHE A 4 -9.41 -14.67 -0.96
CA PHE A 4 -8.20 -14.08 -0.44
C PHE A 4 -8.35 -12.57 -0.20
N ALA A 5 -8.95 -11.86 -1.15
CA ALA A 5 -9.09 -10.42 -1.07
C ALA A 5 -9.96 -10.01 0.12
N GLU A 6 -11.10 -10.68 0.29
CA GLU A 6 -11.98 -10.40 1.41
C GLU A 6 -11.32 -10.74 2.74
N TYR A 7 -10.60 -11.85 2.78
CA TYR A 7 -9.92 -12.27 3.99
C TYR A 7 -8.92 -11.21 4.47
N ILE A 8 -8.03 -10.77 3.59
CA ILE A 8 -6.99 -9.82 3.98
C ILE A 8 -7.57 -8.45 4.37
N LEU A 9 -8.66 -8.03 3.71
CA LEU A 9 -9.31 -6.76 4.04
C LEU A 9 -10.00 -6.78 5.40
N ASN A 10 -10.45 -7.95 5.84
CA ASN A 10 -11.14 -8.08 7.11
C ASN A 10 -10.24 -8.50 8.26
N GLU A 11 -8.98 -8.79 8.00
CA GLU A 11 -8.04 -9.18 9.02
C GLU A 11 -7.51 -7.96 9.76
N GLU A 12 -7.70 -7.93 11.07
CA GLU A 12 -7.25 -6.80 11.90
C GLU A 12 -5.84 -7.01 12.44
N ASP A 13 -5.36 -8.25 12.48
CA ASP A 13 -4.03 -8.55 12.97
C ASP A 13 -2.98 -8.20 11.92
N LEU A 14 -2.16 -7.20 12.25
CA LEU A 14 -1.12 -6.72 11.33
C LEU A 14 -0.11 -7.82 10.99
N MET A 15 0.26 -8.62 11.97
CA MET A 15 1.21 -9.71 11.72
C MET A 15 0.64 -10.72 10.72
N GLN A 16 -0.64 -11.05 10.86
CA GLN A 16 -1.30 -11.97 9.95
C GLN A 16 -1.44 -11.37 8.56
N LYS A 17 -1.73 -10.06 8.45
CA LYS A 17 -1.73 -9.38 7.16
C LYS A 17 -0.36 -9.49 6.48
N MET A 18 0.70 -9.30 7.23
CA MET A 18 2.06 -9.41 6.71
C MET A 18 2.38 -10.84 6.26
N GLU A 19 1.95 -11.84 7.01
CA GLU A 19 2.12 -13.24 6.63
C GLU A 19 1.41 -13.57 5.32
N ILE A 20 0.18 -13.09 5.17
CA ILE A 20 -0.58 -13.30 3.96
C ILE A 20 0.08 -12.59 2.77
N THR A 21 0.55 -11.38 2.98
CA THR A 21 1.27 -10.63 1.96
C THR A 21 2.53 -11.37 1.52
N TYR A 22 3.25 -11.92 2.49
CA TYR A 22 4.44 -12.73 2.21
C TYR A 22 4.10 -13.99 1.42
N TYR A 23 2.99 -14.63 1.77
CA TYR A 23 2.49 -15.79 1.03
C TYR A 23 2.19 -15.43 -0.43
N LEU A 24 1.56 -14.28 -0.66
CA LEU A 24 1.31 -13.79 -2.02
C LEU A 24 2.60 -13.57 -2.80
N SER A 25 3.60 -13.03 -2.13
CA SER A 25 4.91 -12.80 -2.75
C SER A 25 5.48 -14.11 -3.31
N ARG A 26 5.31 -15.20 -2.56
CA ARG A 26 5.79 -16.51 -3.00
C ARG A 26 4.92 -17.15 -4.07
N LYS A 27 3.61 -17.13 -3.89
CA LYS A 27 2.68 -17.83 -4.79
C LYS A 27 2.39 -17.08 -6.07
N LYS A 28 2.27 -15.77 -5.98
CA LYS A 28 1.94 -14.93 -7.14
C LYS A 28 3.15 -14.18 -7.69
N ARG A 29 4.32 -14.39 -7.09
CA ARG A 29 5.58 -13.74 -7.50
C ARG A 29 5.49 -12.22 -7.53
N ILE A 30 4.71 -11.65 -6.62
CA ILE A 30 4.64 -10.20 -6.45
C ILE A 30 5.95 -9.74 -5.81
N LEU A 31 6.58 -8.75 -6.41
CA LEU A 31 7.84 -8.19 -5.90
C LEU A 31 7.55 -7.02 -4.98
N PHE A 32 7.79 -7.24 -3.69
CA PHE A 32 7.65 -6.18 -2.68
C PHE A 32 9.03 -5.71 -2.23
N ASP A 33 9.16 -4.41 -1.98
CA ASP A 33 10.35 -3.92 -1.31
C ASP A 33 10.14 -3.94 0.21
N LYS A 34 11.25 -3.79 0.95
CA LYS A 34 11.20 -3.86 2.42
C LYS A 34 10.47 -2.68 3.05
N SER A 35 10.31 -1.60 2.30
CA SER A 35 9.68 -0.39 2.83
C SER A 35 8.21 -0.58 3.20
N ILE A 36 7.55 -1.58 2.62
CA ILE A 36 6.13 -1.82 2.91
C ILE A 36 5.89 -2.12 4.38
N ILE A 37 6.80 -2.84 5.02
CA ILE A 37 6.68 -3.18 6.43
C ILE A 37 6.77 -1.92 7.28
N PHE A 38 7.78 -1.10 7.02
CA PHE A 38 8.00 0.15 7.73
C PHE A 38 6.83 1.12 7.53
N LYS A 39 6.40 1.29 6.29
CA LYS A 39 5.28 2.18 5.97
C LYS A 39 3.97 1.72 6.62
N THR A 40 3.73 0.41 6.65
CA THR A 40 2.53 -0.12 7.30
C THR A 40 2.56 0.11 8.81
N GLU A 41 3.73 -0.02 9.44
CA GLU A 41 3.87 0.31 10.85
C GLU A 41 3.64 1.80 11.13
N ILE A 42 4.12 2.67 10.27
CA ILE A 42 3.85 4.11 10.38
C ILE A 42 2.34 4.35 10.27
N ALA A 43 1.68 3.73 9.31
CA ALA A 43 0.24 3.88 9.12
C ALA A 43 -0.52 3.42 10.35
N ARG A 44 -0.16 2.27 10.90
CA ARG A 44 -0.82 1.72 12.08
C ARG A 44 -0.70 2.69 13.27
N ALA A 45 0.51 3.17 13.53
CA ALA A 45 0.76 4.10 14.63
C ALA A 45 0.00 5.42 14.42
N PHE A 46 0.02 5.94 13.20
CA PHE A 46 -0.68 7.18 12.86
C PHE A 46 -2.19 7.06 13.04
N LEU A 47 -2.77 5.98 12.53
CA LEU A 47 -4.22 5.76 12.62
C LEU A 47 -4.68 5.58 14.07
N ASN A 48 -3.87 4.91 14.88
CA ASN A 48 -4.18 4.71 16.29
C ASN A 48 -4.06 6.01 17.08
N TYR A 49 -3.09 6.85 16.74
CA TYR A 49 -2.87 8.13 17.43
C TYR A 49 -3.91 9.16 17.02
N ALA A 50 -4.13 9.34 15.73
CA ALA A 50 -4.97 10.42 15.21
C ALA A 50 -6.47 10.14 15.33
N LYS A 51 -6.87 8.88 15.47
CA LYS A 51 -8.27 8.45 15.61
C LYS A 51 -9.17 9.01 14.51
N LEU A 52 -8.70 8.90 13.27
CA LEU A 52 -9.42 9.41 12.11
C LEU A 52 -10.59 8.50 11.74
N ASP A 53 -11.63 9.11 11.19
CA ASP A 53 -12.80 8.38 10.72
C ASP A 53 -12.52 7.82 9.31
N VAL A 54 -11.78 6.72 9.30
CA VAL A 54 -11.42 6.00 8.07
C VAL A 54 -11.42 4.51 8.36
N ASP A 55 -11.49 3.71 7.30
CA ASP A 55 -11.39 2.26 7.42
C ASP A 55 -9.92 1.87 7.56
N LYS A 56 -9.50 1.55 8.78
CA LYS A 56 -8.11 1.18 9.09
C LYS A 56 -7.65 -0.03 8.29
N ASN A 57 -8.51 -1.03 8.14
CA ASN A 57 -8.12 -2.24 7.43
C ASN A 57 -7.84 -1.97 5.96
N LEU A 58 -8.63 -1.08 5.34
CA LEU A 58 -8.36 -0.68 3.96
C LEU A 58 -7.00 0.01 3.84
N VAL A 59 -6.71 0.95 4.75
CA VAL A 59 -5.43 1.68 4.71
C VAL A 59 -4.25 0.75 4.93
N LEU A 60 -4.31 -0.11 5.95
CA LEU A 60 -3.21 -1.01 6.26
C LEU A 60 -2.98 -2.02 5.13
N THR A 61 -4.06 -2.57 4.58
CA THR A 61 -3.94 -3.50 3.46
C THR A 61 -3.39 -2.79 2.22
N ALA A 62 -3.82 -1.56 1.98
CA ALA A 62 -3.29 -0.77 0.85
C ALA A 62 -1.80 -0.49 1.02
N CYS A 63 -1.34 -0.17 2.23
CA CYS A 63 0.10 0.01 2.49
C CYS A 63 0.91 -1.24 2.12
N LEU A 64 0.36 -2.41 2.37
CA LEU A 64 1.02 -3.67 2.05
C LEU A 64 1.03 -3.97 0.56
N LEU A 65 -0.01 -3.59 -0.18
CA LEU A 65 -0.23 -4.08 -1.54
C LEU A 65 -0.11 -3.03 -2.64
N CYS A 66 -0.19 -1.73 -2.33
CA CYS A 66 -0.22 -0.69 -3.37
C CYS A 66 1.07 -0.64 -4.22
N ASN A 67 2.17 -1.14 -3.69
CA ASN A 67 3.47 -1.12 -4.37
C ASN A 67 3.79 -2.43 -5.09
N CYS A 68 2.79 -3.29 -5.32
CA CYS A 68 3.04 -4.62 -5.87
C CYS A 68 3.64 -4.62 -7.29
N LYS A 69 3.56 -3.52 -8.03
CA LYS A 69 4.19 -3.37 -9.34
C LYS A 69 5.35 -2.38 -9.35
N LYS A 70 5.70 -1.81 -8.21
CA LYS A 70 6.73 -0.76 -8.17
C LYS A 70 8.11 -1.31 -8.53
N VAL A 71 8.50 -2.43 -7.95
CA VAL A 71 9.81 -3.04 -8.22
C VAL A 71 9.87 -3.51 -9.66
N GLU A 72 8.81 -4.14 -10.17
CA GLU A 72 8.73 -4.61 -11.55
C GLU A 72 8.87 -3.44 -12.53
N ASN A 73 8.16 -2.32 -12.29
CA ASN A 73 8.30 -1.15 -13.14
C ASN A 73 9.73 -0.62 -13.18
N ALA A 74 10.40 -0.57 -12.04
CA ALA A 74 11.79 -0.11 -11.97
C ALA A 74 12.71 -1.03 -12.74
N GLN A 75 12.51 -2.34 -12.67
CA GLN A 75 13.31 -3.32 -13.39
C GLN A 75 13.14 -3.19 -14.90
N ASN A 76 11.96 -2.83 -15.37
CA ASN A 76 11.63 -2.73 -16.78
C ASN A 76 11.85 -1.32 -17.34
N ILE A 77 12.43 -0.41 -16.55
CA ILE A 77 12.71 0.97 -16.93
C ILE A 77 11.42 1.69 -17.39
N GLU A 78 10.30 1.34 -16.80
CA GLU A 78 9.04 2.02 -17.05
C GLU A 78 8.89 3.25 -16.15
N SER A 79 7.97 4.14 -16.52
CA SER A 79 7.71 5.32 -15.69
C SER A 79 7.39 4.91 -14.27
N VAL A 80 8.11 5.50 -13.31
CA VAL A 80 7.91 5.19 -11.89
C VAL A 80 6.52 5.55 -11.41
N HIS A 81 5.82 6.45 -12.12
CA HIS A 81 4.51 6.92 -11.70
C HIS A 81 3.36 5.99 -12.11
N THR A 82 3.60 5.04 -13.01
CA THR A 82 2.55 4.14 -13.48
C THR A 82 2.37 2.92 -12.58
N TYR A 83 3.24 2.71 -11.61
CA TYR A 83 3.17 1.51 -10.77
C TYR A 83 1.87 1.44 -9.97
N ALA A 84 1.35 2.57 -9.53
CA ALA A 84 0.12 2.60 -8.72
C ALA A 84 -1.08 2.13 -9.52
N LYS A 85 -1.21 2.61 -10.75
CA LYS A 85 -2.29 2.22 -11.65
C LYS A 85 -2.17 0.76 -12.04
N ARG A 86 -0.97 0.32 -12.42
CA ARG A 86 -0.72 -1.07 -12.79
C ARG A 86 -0.96 -2.01 -11.61
N GLY A 87 -0.55 -1.60 -10.42
CA GLY A 87 -0.80 -2.36 -9.21
C GLY A 87 -2.28 -2.50 -8.91
N ALA A 88 -3.04 -1.40 -9.03
CA ALA A 88 -4.49 -1.42 -8.82
C ALA A 88 -5.18 -2.36 -9.83
N GLU A 89 -4.79 -2.30 -11.10
CA GLU A 89 -5.33 -3.19 -12.13
C GLU A 89 -5.02 -4.65 -11.81
N TYR A 90 -3.80 -4.93 -11.37
CA TYR A 90 -3.41 -6.29 -10.99
C TYR A 90 -4.21 -6.80 -9.80
N LEU A 91 -4.38 -5.97 -8.77
CA LEU A 91 -5.16 -6.36 -7.59
C LEU A 91 -6.63 -6.63 -7.94
N ALA A 92 -7.18 -5.91 -8.90
CA ALA A 92 -8.52 -6.20 -9.41
C ALA A 92 -8.59 -7.62 -9.98
N THR A 93 -7.55 -8.08 -10.66
CA THR A 93 -7.52 -9.45 -11.19
C THR A 93 -7.48 -10.52 -10.09
N LEU A 94 -7.04 -10.13 -8.89
CA LEU A 94 -7.00 -11.04 -7.73
C LEU A 94 -8.31 -11.04 -6.93
N GLY A 95 -9.29 -10.25 -7.37
CA GLY A 95 -10.61 -10.23 -6.74
C GLY A 95 -10.83 -9.09 -5.76
N PHE A 96 -9.89 -8.15 -5.64
CA PHE A 96 -10.10 -6.98 -4.78
C PHE A 96 -11.15 -6.06 -5.38
N GLU A 97 -11.99 -5.49 -4.52
CA GLU A 97 -13.06 -4.61 -4.94
C GLU A 97 -12.53 -3.29 -5.51
N LYS A 98 -13.34 -2.67 -6.35
CA LYS A 98 -12.99 -1.42 -7.02
C LYS A 98 -12.61 -0.32 -6.03
N ASN A 99 -13.34 -0.21 -4.91
CA ASN A 99 -13.05 0.78 -3.89
C ASN A 99 -11.61 0.64 -3.35
N PHE A 100 -11.22 -0.59 -3.02
CA PHE A 100 -9.86 -0.85 -2.53
C PHE A 100 -8.81 -0.54 -3.60
N CYS A 101 -9.07 -0.96 -4.84
CA CYS A 101 -8.13 -0.71 -5.94
C CYS A 101 -7.96 0.79 -6.19
N ASN A 102 -9.05 1.56 -6.09
CA ASN A 102 -8.98 3.01 -6.23
C ASN A 102 -8.12 3.64 -5.12
N ILE A 103 -8.21 3.13 -3.90
CA ILE A 103 -7.37 3.60 -2.80
C ILE A 103 -5.89 3.35 -3.11
N CYS A 104 -5.56 2.15 -3.57
CA CYS A 104 -4.18 1.82 -3.94
C CYS A 104 -3.66 2.72 -5.06
N GLU A 105 -4.49 3.04 -6.05
CA GLU A 105 -4.11 3.94 -7.14
C GLU A 105 -3.80 5.34 -6.63
N GLN A 106 -4.41 5.75 -5.52
CA GLN A 106 -4.24 7.08 -4.95
C GLN A 106 -2.94 7.25 -4.15
N VAL A 107 -2.08 6.24 -4.11
CA VAL A 107 -0.84 6.30 -3.33
C VAL A 107 0.06 7.45 -3.77
N ASN A 108 -0.04 7.91 -5.00
CA ASN A 108 0.69 9.08 -5.44
C ASN A 108 -0.21 10.03 -6.24
N ARG A 109 0.18 11.30 -6.27
CA ARG A 109 -0.60 12.36 -6.91
C ARG A 109 -0.61 12.29 -8.43
N TYR A 110 0.21 11.45 -9.02
CA TYR A 110 0.30 11.29 -10.46
C TYR A 110 -0.76 10.34 -11.00
N SER A 111 -1.43 9.62 -10.13
CA SER A 111 -2.54 8.75 -10.50
C SER A 111 -3.84 9.55 -10.45
N TYR A 112 -4.61 9.45 -11.52
CA TYR A 112 -5.87 10.19 -11.64
C TYR A 112 -7.03 9.32 -11.16
N SER A 113 -7.22 9.29 -9.86
CA SER A 113 -8.38 8.64 -9.27
C SER A 113 -9.23 9.72 -8.61
N ASN A 114 -10.35 10.02 -9.18
CA ASN A 114 -11.28 11.02 -8.65
C ASN A 114 -12.63 10.37 -8.36
N PRO A 115 -13.28 10.78 -7.24
CA PRO A 115 -12.74 11.66 -6.21
C PRO A 115 -11.73 10.92 -5.32
N ARG A 116 -10.80 11.68 -4.73
CA ARG A 116 -9.87 11.10 -3.77
C ARG A 116 -10.59 10.79 -2.47
N SER A 117 -10.20 9.68 -1.84
CA SER A 117 -10.73 9.26 -0.57
C SER A 117 -9.83 9.69 0.58
N ARG A 118 -10.36 9.71 1.80
CA ARG A 118 -9.55 9.96 2.99
C ARG A 118 -8.49 8.88 3.16
N GLU A 119 -8.86 7.63 2.89
CA GLU A 119 -7.94 6.50 2.94
C GLU A 119 -6.80 6.68 1.95
N GLY A 120 -7.09 7.16 0.74
CA GLY A 120 -6.09 7.43 -0.28
C GLY A 120 -5.14 8.54 0.12
N ASP A 121 -5.66 9.60 0.76
CA ASP A 121 -4.83 10.71 1.23
C ASP A 121 -3.87 10.26 2.35
N ILE A 122 -4.35 9.43 3.26
CA ILE A 122 -3.52 8.87 4.32
C ILE A 122 -2.45 7.95 3.72
N LEU A 123 -2.83 7.13 2.74
CA LEU A 123 -1.90 6.23 2.06
C LEU A 123 -0.77 7.03 1.40
N GLU A 124 -1.10 8.09 0.68
CA GLU A 124 -0.10 8.95 0.04
C GLU A 124 0.83 9.58 1.06
N LEU A 125 0.28 10.12 2.15
CA LEU A 125 1.06 10.73 3.21
C LEU A 125 2.05 9.74 3.83
N VAL A 126 1.58 8.56 4.16
CA VAL A 126 2.42 7.52 4.78
C VAL A 126 3.50 7.05 3.81
N ASP A 127 3.16 6.89 2.54
CA ASP A 127 4.10 6.46 1.52
C ASP A 127 5.23 7.49 1.34
N GLU A 128 4.87 8.76 1.25
CA GLU A 128 5.86 9.83 1.10
C GLU A 128 6.73 9.98 2.35
N TYR A 129 6.13 9.97 3.52
CA TYR A 129 6.86 10.11 4.77
C TYR A 129 7.79 8.92 5.00
N GLY A 130 7.32 7.72 4.77
CA GLY A 130 8.11 6.51 4.90
C GLY A 130 9.29 6.49 3.92
N GLY A 131 9.05 6.91 2.69
CA GLY A 131 10.11 7.03 1.69
C GLY A 131 11.17 8.03 2.09
N LEU A 132 10.77 9.19 2.60
CA LEU A 132 11.70 10.20 3.10
C LEU A 132 12.58 9.68 4.21
N LEU A 133 12.00 8.98 5.18
CA LEU A 133 12.75 8.45 6.31
C LEU A 133 13.76 7.38 5.89
N LEU A 134 13.41 6.57 4.90
CA LEU A 134 14.28 5.47 4.45
C LEU A 134 15.35 5.94 3.47
N ASP A 135 14.97 6.80 2.52
CA ASP A 135 15.88 7.23 1.45
C ASP A 135 16.71 8.44 1.84
N ARG A 136 16.17 9.29 2.72
CA ARG A 136 16.81 10.54 3.12
C ARG A 136 16.58 10.79 4.61
N PRO A 137 17.16 9.95 5.48
CA PRO A 137 16.94 10.08 6.93
C PRO A 137 17.36 11.44 7.48
N GLU A 138 18.34 12.11 6.85
CA GLU A 138 18.76 13.44 7.25
C GLU A 138 17.67 14.51 7.11
N ARG A 139 16.68 14.24 6.24
CA ARG A 139 15.57 15.18 6.03
C ARG A 139 14.48 15.05 7.08
N SER A 140 14.51 14.01 7.89
CA SER A 140 13.52 13.81 8.96
C SER A 140 13.81 14.65 10.20
N GLY A 141 14.95 15.32 10.24
CA GLY A 141 15.38 16.08 11.42
C GLY A 141 16.20 15.25 12.40
N PHE A 142 16.38 13.98 12.15
CA PHE A 142 17.27 13.12 12.96
C PHE A 142 18.67 13.15 12.37
N LYS A 143 19.62 13.35 13.23
CA LYS A 143 21.02 13.29 12.83
C LYS A 143 21.76 12.21 13.58
#